data_0737bf96556d9b0e42eefa36ccc08cfc
#
_entry.id   0737bf96556d9b0e42eefa36ccc08cfc
#
_cell.length_a   1.000
_cell.length_b   1.000
_cell.length_c   1.000
_cell.angle_alpha   90.00
_cell.angle_beta   90.00
_cell.angle_gamma   90.00
#
_symmetry.space_group_name_H-M   'P 1'
#
loop_
_entity.id
_entity.type
_entity.pdbx_description
1 polymer ?
#
loop_
_entity_poly.entity_id
_entity_poly.type
_entity_poly.pdbx_seq_one_letter_code
_entity_poly.pdbx_strand_id
1 'polypeptide(L)'
;MEQEHKPRTSMILLLEHVHAMDELTNEEFGAFIRNYAQYVETGLEPAYDNDRAMRMLWKVVKAFDDMNVQKMEERDRRRREANKKNINKRWNDKKYESIPMVSQDTNGIN
;
A
#
# COMPACT_ATOMS: atom_id res chain seq x y z
N MET A 1 -11.44 -19.60 -6.11
CA MET A 1 -10.07 -19.26 -6.28
C MET A 1 -9.59 -18.29 -5.28
N GLU A 2 -8.57 -18.63 -4.71
CA GLU A 2 -8.07 -17.82 -3.63
C GLU A 2 -7.10 -16.80 -4.11
N GLN A 3 -7.17 -15.63 -3.55
CA GLN A 3 -6.19 -14.64 -3.79
C GLN A 3 -5.10 -14.76 -2.77
N GLU A 4 -3.88 -14.70 -3.24
CA GLU A 4 -2.78 -14.70 -2.32
C GLU A 4 -2.74 -13.41 -1.55
N HIS A 5 -2.64 -13.54 -0.26
CA HIS A 5 -2.48 -12.39 0.60
C HIS A 5 -1.02 -11.98 0.62
N LYS A 6 -0.76 -10.71 0.38
CA LYS A 6 0.60 -10.19 0.44
C LYS A 6 0.86 -9.70 1.85
N PRO A 7 1.83 -10.29 2.54
CA PRO A 7 2.13 -9.82 3.90
C PRO A 7 2.63 -8.39 3.86
N ARG A 8 2.24 -7.64 4.88
CA ARG A 8 2.68 -6.27 5.03
C ARG A 8 3.34 -6.11 6.38
N THR A 9 4.19 -5.12 6.48
CA THR A 9 4.94 -4.87 7.71
C THR A 9 4.36 -3.74 8.54
N SER A 10 3.27 -3.14 8.07
CA SER A 10 2.65 -2.04 8.79
C SER A 10 1.15 -2.07 8.59
N MET A 11 0.45 -1.45 9.50
CA MET A 11 -0.99 -1.30 9.41
C MET A 11 -1.33 0.12 9.83
N ILE A 12 -2.50 0.60 9.39
CA ILE A 12 -2.93 1.96 9.65
C ILE A 12 -4.20 1.92 10.50
N LEU A 13 -4.19 2.69 11.56
CA LEU A 13 -5.35 2.81 12.43
C LEU A 13 -5.66 4.30 12.59
N LEU A 14 -6.81 4.70 12.12
CA LEU A 14 -7.21 6.10 12.20
C LEU A 14 -7.63 6.46 13.62
N LEU A 15 -7.43 7.72 13.98
CA LEU A 15 -7.88 8.19 15.29
C LEU A 15 -9.37 8.01 15.48
N GLU A 16 -10.15 8.22 14.41
CA GLU A 16 -11.59 8.04 14.53
C GLU A 16 -11.95 6.58 14.84
N HIS A 17 -11.14 5.64 14.35
CA HIS A 17 -11.38 4.24 14.70
C HIS A 17 -11.00 3.97 16.14
N VAL A 18 -9.92 4.58 16.62
CA VAL A 18 -9.53 4.43 18.02
C VAL A 18 -10.61 4.99 18.93
N HIS A 19 -11.15 6.16 18.58
CA HIS A 19 -12.23 6.75 19.37
C HIS A 19 -13.49 5.91 19.36
N ALA A 20 -13.78 5.28 18.22
CA ALA A 20 -14.92 4.38 18.13
C ALA A 20 -14.75 3.16 19.04
N MET A 21 -13.52 2.85 19.40
CA MET A 21 -13.24 1.72 20.29
C MET A 21 -13.15 2.11 21.75
N ASP A 22 -13.54 3.35 22.09
CA ASP A 22 -13.51 3.80 23.48
C ASP A 22 -14.37 2.96 24.39
N GLU A 23 -15.43 2.37 23.85
CA GLU A 23 -16.34 1.54 24.63
C GLU A 23 -15.78 0.16 24.93
N LEU A 24 -14.69 -0.22 24.27
CA LEU A 24 -14.11 -1.52 24.49
C LEU A 24 -13.28 -1.51 25.77
N THR A 25 -13.20 -2.67 26.42
CA THR A 25 -12.24 -2.83 27.51
C THR A 25 -10.84 -2.87 26.91
N ASN A 26 -9.85 -2.69 27.76
CA ASN A 26 -8.46 -2.76 27.31
C ASN A 26 -8.15 -4.14 26.72
N GLU A 27 -8.75 -5.17 27.29
CA GLU A 27 -8.56 -6.52 26.78
C GLU A 27 -9.15 -6.68 25.38
N GLU A 28 -10.35 -6.16 25.19
CA GLU A 28 -11.00 -6.22 23.89
C GLU A 28 -10.22 -5.42 22.86
N PHE A 29 -9.77 -4.25 23.24
CA PHE A 29 -9.00 -3.41 22.35
C PHE A 29 -7.68 -4.11 21.97
N GLY A 30 -7.00 -4.67 22.94
CA GLY A 30 -5.76 -5.38 22.67
C GLY A 30 -5.97 -6.58 21.76
N ALA A 31 -7.03 -7.32 22.00
CA ALA A 31 -7.34 -8.47 21.15
C ALA A 31 -7.63 -8.01 19.72
N PHE A 32 -8.37 -6.92 19.59
CA PHE A 32 -8.70 -6.40 18.27
C PHE A 32 -7.43 -6.01 17.50
N ILE A 33 -6.51 -5.33 18.17
CA ILE A 33 -5.27 -4.90 17.53
C ILE A 33 -4.45 -6.10 17.09
N ARG A 34 -4.35 -7.13 17.95
CA ARG A 34 -3.61 -8.33 17.58
C ARG A 34 -4.25 -9.05 16.40
N ASN A 35 -5.56 -9.09 16.39
CA ASN A 35 -6.29 -9.73 15.28
C ASN A 35 -6.10 -8.96 13.99
N TYR A 36 -6.08 -7.65 14.08
CA TYR A 36 -5.83 -6.81 12.91
C TYR A 36 -4.41 -7.07 12.39
N ALA A 37 -3.43 -7.10 13.29
CA ALA A 37 -2.07 -7.39 12.89
C ALA A 37 -1.95 -8.74 12.20
N GLN A 38 -2.64 -9.75 12.73
CA GLN A 38 -2.62 -11.07 12.13
C GLN A 38 -3.22 -11.04 10.72
N TYR A 39 -4.30 -10.30 10.54
CA TYR A 39 -4.89 -10.16 9.22
C TYR A 39 -3.92 -9.51 8.24
N VAL A 40 -3.23 -8.47 8.68
CA VAL A 40 -2.26 -7.78 7.83
C VAL A 40 -1.13 -8.72 7.42
N GLU A 41 -0.70 -9.57 8.33
CA GLU A 41 0.41 -10.48 8.06
C GLU A 41 -0.01 -11.71 7.26
N THR A 42 -1.17 -12.27 7.55
CA THR A 42 -1.52 -13.59 7.03
C THR A 42 -2.77 -13.62 6.18
N GLY A 43 -3.61 -12.59 6.24
CA GLY A 43 -4.89 -12.61 5.56
C GLY A 43 -5.99 -13.31 6.33
N LEU A 44 -5.68 -13.85 7.50
CA LEU A 44 -6.69 -14.51 8.31
C LEU A 44 -7.52 -13.49 9.06
N GLU A 45 -8.84 -13.55 8.86
CA GLU A 45 -9.75 -12.64 9.53
C GLU A 45 -10.16 -13.23 10.87
N PRO A 46 -10.36 -12.36 11.86
CA PRO A 46 -10.87 -12.83 13.14
C PRO A 46 -12.33 -13.25 13.01
N ALA A 47 -12.73 -14.19 13.84
CA ALA A 47 -14.11 -14.65 13.89
C ALA A 47 -14.75 -14.11 15.14
N TYR A 48 -15.57 -13.08 15.01
CA TYR A 48 -16.31 -12.50 16.14
C TYR A 48 -17.75 -13.00 16.10
N ASP A 49 -17.90 -14.32 16.15
CA ASP A 49 -19.20 -14.93 15.92
C ASP A 49 -20.23 -14.52 16.95
N ASN A 50 -19.82 -14.40 18.21
CA ASN A 50 -20.74 -14.09 19.29
C ASN A 50 -20.63 -12.65 19.77
N ASP A 51 -19.94 -11.81 19.01
CA ASP A 51 -19.74 -10.43 19.41
C ASP A 51 -20.07 -9.53 18.24
N ARG A 52 -21.31 -9.07 18.25
CA ARG A 52 -21.83 -8.27 17.15
C ARG A 52 -21.09 -6.96 17.00
N ALA A 53 -20.79 -6.31 18.13
CA ALA A 53 -20.10 -5.02 18.10
C ALA A 53 -18.69 -5.16 17.52
N MET A 54 -17.96 -6.17 17.95
CA MET A 54 -16.63 -6.41 17.45
C MET A 54 -16.65 -6.76 15.97
N ARG A 55 -17.65 -7.52 15.56
CA ARG A 55 -17.78 -7.89 14.17
C ARG A 55 -18.03 -6.68 13.28
N MET A 56 -18.91 -5.78 13.73
CA MET A 56 -19.18 -4.56 12.99
C MET A 56 -17.95 -3.67 12.92
N LEU A 57 -17.27 -3.55 14.03
CA LEU A 57 -16.06 -2.75 14.09
C LEU A 57 -14.99 -3.30 13.15
N TRP A 58 -14.85 -4.63 13.13
CA TRP A 58 -13.89 -5.27 12.23
C TRP A 58 -14.20 -4.97 10.77
N LYS A 59 -15.47 -5.02 10.40
CA LYS A 59 -15.86 -4.74 9.02
C LYS A 59 -15.48 -3.34 8.60
N VAL A 60 -15.66 -2.36 9.50
CA VAL A 60 -15.31 -0.98 9.18
C VAL A 60 -13.81 -0.83 9.00
N VAL A 61 -13.04 -1.36 9.92
CA VAL A 61 -11.59 -1.24 9.86
C VAL A 61 -11.04 -2.00 8.66
N LYS A 62 -11.58 -3.19 8.41
CA LYS A 62 -11.13 -3.98 7.28
C LYS A 62 -11.40 -3.28 5.96
N ALA A 63 -12.58 -2.68 5.83
CA ALA A 63 -12.91 -1.96 4.59
C ALA A 63 -11.95 -0.81 4.36
N PHE A 64 -11.59 -0.09 5.41
CA PHE A 64 -10.65 1.00 5.29
C PHE A 64 -9.26 0.48 4.92
N ASP A 65 -8.85 -0.60 5.55
CA ASP A 65 -7.55 -1.20 5.27
C ASP A 65 -7.47 -1.67 3.82
N ASP A 66 -8.51 -2.34 3.35
CA ASP A 66 -8.54 -2.85 1.99
C ASP A 66 -8.48 -1.71 0.98
N MET A 67 -9.18 -0.61 1.28
CA MET A 67 -9.15 0.55 0.41
C MET A 67 -7.76 1.17 0.35
N ASN A 68 -7.08 1.23 1.50
CA ASN A 68 -5.73 1.76 1.54
C ASN A 68 -4.76 0.88 0.75
N VAL A 69 -4.92 -0.42 0.83
CA VAL A 69 -4.07 -1.34 0.07
C VAL A 69 -4.27 -1.10 -1.43
N GLN A 70 -5.52 -0.96 -1.85
CA GLN A 70 -5.80 -0.68 -3.26
C GLN A 70 -5.18 0.62 -3.71
N LYS A 71 -5.26 1.65 -2.88
CA LYS A 71 -4.67 2.94 -3.22
C LYS A 71 -3.16 2.85 -3.30
N MET A 72 -2.56 2.11 -2.41
CA MET A 72 -1.11 1.93 -2.43
C MET A 72 -0.67 1.17 -3.67
N GLU A 73 -1.38 0.12 -4.03
CA GLU A 73 -1.06 -0.65 -5.22
C GLU A 73 -1.21 0.18 -6.48
N GLU A 74 -2.26 0.99 -6.52
CA GLU A 74 -2.48 1.88 -7.66
C GLU A 74 -1.36 2.91 -7.78
N ARG A 75 -0.95 3.47 -6.65
CA ARG A 75 0.13 4.45 -6.61
C ARG A 75 1.45 3.81 -7.06
N ASP A 76 1.71 2.61 -6.58
CA ASP A 76 2.93 1.90 -6.97
C ASP A 76 2.94 1.57 -8.45
N ARG A 77 1.80 1.16 -8.97
CA ARG A 77 1.68 0.86 -10.39
C ARG A 77 1.96 2.11 -11.22
N ARG A 78 1.37 3.23 -10.84
CA ARG A 78 1.59 4.49 -11.55
C ARG A 78 3.05 4.90 -11.51
N ARG A 79 3.67 4.71 -10.36
CA ARG A 79 5.09 5.06 -10.22
C ARG A 79 5.95 4.19 -11.13
N ARG A 80 5.66 2.90 -11.18
CA ARG A 80 6.41 2.00 -12.05
C ARG A 80 6.24 2.36 -13.51
N GLU A 81 5.02 2.71 -13.90
CA GLU A 81 4.78 3.12 -15.28
C GLU A 81 5.50 4.42 -15.62
N ALA A 82 5.46 5.37 -14.70
CA ALA A 82 6.17 6.63 -14.91
C ALA A 82 7.67 6.40 -15.02
N ASN A 83 8.22 5.56 -14.15
CA ASN A 83 9.65 5.25 -14.20
C ASN A 83 10.02 4.56 -15.51
N LYS A 84 9.15 3.67 -15.96
CA LYS A 84 9.40 2.99 -17.22
C LYS A 84 9.41 3.96 -18.38
N LYS A 85 8.46 4.90 -18.40
CA LYS A 85 8.44 5.92 -19.44
C LYS A 85 9.67 6.80 -19.38
N ASN A 86 10.10 7.17 -18.20
CA ASN A 86 11.26 8.01 -18.02
C ASN A 86 12.52 7.30 -18.48
N ILE A 87 12.64 6.03 -18.20
CA ILE A 87 13.77 5.25 -18.64
C ILE A 87 13.80 5.16 -20.16
N ASN A 88 12.65 4.89 -20.76
CA ASN A 88 12.58 4.81 -22.23
C ASN A 88 12.94 6.14 -22.86
N LYS A 89 12.44 7.23 -22.30
CA LYS A 89 12.74 8.55 -22.81
C LYS A 89 14.25 8.84 -22.70
N ARG A 90 14.84 8.47 -21.58
CA ARG A 90 16.27 8.69 -21.37
C ARG A 90 17.10 7.89 -22.37
N TRP A 91 16.70 6.66 -22.65
CA TRP A 91 17.38 5.84 -23.62
C TRP A 91 17.30 6.45 -25.02
N ASN A 92 16.13 6.93 -25.38
CA ASN A 92 15.95 7.56 -26.68
C ASN A 92 16.80 8.83 -26.82
N ASP A 93 16.83 9.64 -25.76
CA ASP A 93 17.63 10.84 -25.77
C ASP A 93 19.13 10.52 -25.93
N LYS A 94 19.58 9.52 -25.20
CA LYS A 94 20.97 9.09 -25.32
C LYS A 94 21.30 8.60 -26.72
N LYS A 95 20.36 7.88 -27.31
CA LYS A 95 20.56 7.34 -28.62
C LYS A 95 20.76 8.45 -29.64
N TYR A 96 19.96 9.50 -29.53
CA TYR A 96 20.10 10.63 -30.42
C TYR A 96 21.40 11.40 -30.19
N GLU A 97 21.77 11.53 -28.92
CA GLU A 97 22.97 12.26 -28.57
C GLU A 97 24.24 11.57 -29.05
N SER A 98 24.22 10.27 -29.11
CA SER A 98 25.41 9.53 -29.49
C SER A 98 25.62 9.50 -30.98
N ILE A 99 24.62 9.83 -31.75
CA ILE A 99 24.76 9.78 -33.21
C ILE A 99 25.67 10.86 -33.77
N PRO A 100 25.51 12.08 -33.42
CA PRO A 100 26.39 13.08 -33.98
C PRO A 100 27.69 13.08 -33.31
N MET A 101 28.47 13.23 -33.54
CA MET A 101 29.33 13.31 -32.74
C MET A 101 30.02 14.23 -32.92
N VAL A 102 29.89 14.65 -33.05
CA VAL A 102 30.07 15.24 -32.87
C VAL A 102 30.06 16.10 -32.36
N SER A 103 30.42 16.47 -32.49
CA SER A 103 30.29 17.43 -31.86
C SER A 103 30.29 17.91 -30.98
N GLN A 104 30.69 17.77 -30.95
CA GLN A 104 30.44 18.47 -30.00
C GLN A 104 30.43 18.72 -29.10
N ASP A 105 31.08 18.75 -29.52
CA ASP A 105 30.88 19.49 -28.67
C ASP A 105 30.63 19.62 -27.91
N THR A 106 31.29 19.55 -28.34
CA THR A 106 30.79 20.27 -27.77
C THR A 106 30.39 20.38 -27.13
N ASN A 107 31.11 20.36 -27.62
CA ASN A 107 30.48 21.07 -27.13
C ASN A 107 30.01 20.91 -26.54
N GLY A 108 30.79 20.75 -26.77
CA GLY A 108 30.25 21.11 -26.62
C GLY A 108 30.05 20.65 -26.16
N ILE A 109 30.64 20.54 -26.34
CA ILE A 109 30.37 20.71 -26.23
C ILE A 109 30.11 20.59 -25.84
N ASN A 110 30.62 20.49 -26.21
CA ASN A 110 30.30 20.97 -26.09
C ASN A 110 29.97 21.20 -25.81
#